data_d771be59418f56b6439ad90210cd531c
#
_entry.id   d771be59418f56b6439ad90210cd531c
#
_cell.length_a   1.000
_cell.length_b   1.000
_cell.length_c   1.000
_cell.angle_alpha   90.00
_cell.angle_beta   90.00
_cell.angle_gamma   90.00
#
_symmetry.space_group_name_H-M   'P 1'
#
loop_
_entity.id
_entity.type
_entity.pdbx_description
1 polymer ?
#
loop_
_entity_poly.entity_id
_entity_poly.type
_entity_poly.pdbx_seq_one_letter_code
_entity_poly.pdbx_strand_id
1 'polypeptide(L)'
;MLFVILSATVSLVLVYLLSRQSSRLVILDQPNERSLHSKPVSRTGGLGILAGILIAGLSLSYSQGYPDYLLSIFFGMILIATVSLIDDKQGVSIRYRLLVHMLAAVVLMRNGLYISTLDTPFFFLELPSSLAYIFTFVLIIWSINLFNFMDGMDGFAGGMAFIGFSVFAVLGMLKGASVYALLAAIIACANGAFLLFNFPPARIFMGDTGSSVLGFLMAVMMIWADSKKIFPLWIGILVFSPFILDASLTLLRRAIKGEKIWQAHRSHLYQRLV
;
A
#
# COMPACT_ATOMS: atom_id res chain seq x y z
N MET A 1 12.96 0.86 -18.23
CA MET A 1 11.72 0.80 -19.02
C MET A 1 11.14 -0.62 -19.09
N LEU A 2 11.93 -1.64 -19.42
CA LEU A 2 11.44 -3.04 -19.50
C LEU A 2 10.70 -3.52 -18.25
N PHE A 3 11.23 -3.31 -17.04
CA PHE A 3 10.59 -3.73 -15.78
C PHE A 3 9.21 -3.08 -15.56
N VAL A 4 9.04 -1.83 -15.95
CA VAL A 4 7.77 -1.10 -15.82
C VAL A 4 6.71 -1.69 -16.76
N ILE A 5 7.09 -1.96 -18.02
CA ILE A 5 6.21 -2.62 -19.00
C ILE A 5 5.85 -4.03 -18.51
N LEU A 6 6.82 -4.79 -18.01
CA LEU A 6 6.60 -6.14 -17.46
C LEU A 6 5.57 -6.10 -16.32
N SER A 7 5.72 -5.17 -15.37
CA SER A 7 4.79 -5.00 -14.25
C SER A 7 3.36 -4.70 -14.73
N ALA A 8 3.22 -3.71 -15.62
CA ALA A 8 1.93 -3.35 -16.17
C ALA A 8 1.27 -4.51 -16.92
N THR A 9 2.03 -5.23 -17.76
CA THR A 9 1.50 -6.34 -18.55
C THR A 9 1.05 -7.51 -17.66
N VAL A 10 1.89 -7.92 -16.69
CA VAL A 10 1.55 -9.01 -15.77
C VAL A 10 0.31 -8.64 -14.94
N SER A 11 0.28 -7.43 -14.38
CA SER A 11 -0.88 -6.96 -13.63
C SER A 11 -2.15 -6.92 -14.50
N LEU A 12 -2.07 -6.35 -15.70
CA LEU A 12 -3.17 -6.24 -16.64
C LEU A 12 -3.79 -7.60 -16.97
N VAL A 13 -2.94 -8.56 -17.36
CA VAL A 13 -3.37 -9.93 -17.73
C VAL A 13 -4.05 -10.62 -16.55
N LEU A 14 -3.42 -10.59 -15.37
CA LEU A 14 -3.96 -11.28 -14.20
C LEU A 14 -5.25 -10.62 -13.70
N VAL A 15 -5.31 -9.29 -13.62
CA VAL A 15 -6.52 -8.57 -13.23
C VAL A 15 -7.66 -8.85 -14.20
N TYR A 16 -7.38 -8.86 -15.51
CA TYR A 16 -8.37 -9.24 -16.52
C TYR A 16 -8.91 -10.65 -16.32
N LEU A 17 -8.04 -11.63 -16.10
CA LEU A 17 -8.45 -13.02 -15.87
C LEU A 17 -9.27 -13.18 -14.58
N LEU A 18 -8.87 -12.48 -13.50
CA LEU A 18 -9.54 -12.52 -12.20
C LEU A 18 -10.87 -11.75 -12.21
N SER A 19 -11.02 -10.75 -13.08
CA SER A 19 -12.29 -10.02 -13.24
C SER A 19 -13.39 -10.85 -13.91
N ARG A 20 -13.04 -11.92 -14.64
CA ARG A 20 -13.99 -12.80 -15.35
C ARG A 20 -14.74 -13.78 -14.46
N GLN A 21 -14.53 -13.79 -13.15
CA GLN A 21 -15.24 -14.62 -12.15
C GLN A 21 -15.23 -16.15 -12.41
N SER A 22 -14.66 -16.61 -13.51
CA SER A 22 -14.55 -18.04 -13.87
C SER A 22 -13.35 -18.75 -13.27
N SER A 23 -12.43 -18.00 -12.65
CA SER A 23 -11.21 -18.54 -12.03
C SER A 23 -11.51 -19.13 -10.64
N ARG A 24 -10.90 -20.27 -10.32
CA ARG A 24 -10.94 -20.87 -8.97
C ARG A 24 -10.29 -20.02 -7.88
N LEU A 25 -9.52 -19.00 -8.26
CA LEU A 25 -8.85 -18.07 -7.34
C LEU A 25 -9.75 -16.89 -6.96
N VAL A 26 -10.92 -16.74 -7.58
CA VAL A 26 -11.82 -15.62 -7.32
C VAL A 26 -12.47 -15.75 -5.96
N ILE A 27 -12.35 -14.72 -5.16
CA ILE A 27 -13.09 -14.50 -3.91
C ILE A 27 -14.11 -13.42 -4.22
N LEU A 28 -15.40 -13.75 -4.05
CA LEU A 28 -16.50 -12.82 -4.32
C LEU A 28 -16.83 -12.01 -3.06
N ASP A 29 -16.92 -10.70 -3.22
CA ASP A 29 -17.51 -9.82 -2.23
C ASP A 29 -19.03 -9.79 -2.47
N GLN A 30 -19.78 -10.30 -1.48
CA GLN A 30 -21.24 -10.32 -1.53
C GLN A 30 -21.79 -8.98 -1.04
N PRO A 31 -22.74 -8.36 -1.75
CA PRO A 31 -23.36 -7.14 -1.29
C PRO A 31 -23.97 -7.30 0.10
N ASN A 32 -23.71 -6.35 0.97
CA ASN A 32 -24.30 -6.25 2.31
C ASN A 32 -24.82 -4.82 2.53
N GLU A 33 -25.47 -4.57 3.67
CA GLU A 33 -26.04 -3.23 4.01
C GLU A 33 -25.01 -2.07 3.98
N ARG A 34 -23.71 -2.39 3.98
CA ARG A 34 -22.62 -1.41 3.94
C ARG A 34 -21.98 -1.27 2.56
N SER A 35 -22.36 -2.14 1.62
CA SER A 35 -21.78 -2.14 0.27
C SER A 35 -22.33 -0.99 -0.57
N LEU A 36 -21.49 -0.42 -1.43
CA LEU A 36 -21.90 0.56 -2.45
C LEU A 36 -22.27 -0.13 -3.77
N HIS A 37 -22.01 -1.45 -3.89
CA HIS A 37 -22.35 -2.27 -5.07
C HIS A 37 -23.56 -3.16 -4.81
N SER A 38 -24.30 -3.47 -5.87
CA SER A 38 -25.53 -4.29 -5.83
C SER A 38 -25.36 -5.71 -6.36
N LYS A 39 -24.21 -6.02 -6.97
CA LYS A 39 -23.90 -7.34 -7.55
C LYS A 39 -22.61 -7.88 -6.94
N PRO A 40 -22.44 -9.22 -6.81
CA PRO A 40 -21.17 -9.80 -6.38
C PRO A 40 -20.02 -9.37 -7.29
N VAL A 41 -18.93 -8.88 -6.70
CA VAL A 41 -17.73 -8.44 -7.41
C VAL A 41 -16.54 -9.21 -6.89
N SER A 42 -15.58 -9.60 -7.76
CA SER A 42 -14.34 -10.23 -7.35
C SER A 42 -13.49 -9.25 -6.54
N ARG A 43 -12.98 -9.66 -5.36
CA ARG A 43 -12.05 -8.88 -4.54
C ARG A 43 -10.61 -9.41 -4.56
N THR A 44 -10.21 -9.98 -5.69
CA THR A 44 -8.87 -10.56 -5.87
C THR A 44 -7.94 -9.73 -6.75
N GLY A 45 -8.30 -8.48 -7.04
CA GLY A 45 -7.50 -7.58 -7.88
C GLY A 45 -6.10 -7.32 -7.33
N GLY A 46 -5.95 -7.31 -6.00
CA GLY A 46 -4.67 -7.19 -5.33
C GLY A 46 -3.66 -8.28 -5.72
N LEU A 47 -4.11 -9.50 -6.04
CA LEU A 47 -3.21 -10.56 -6.53
C LEU A 47 -2.56 -10.19 -7.87
N GLY A 48 -3.30 -9.55 -8.76
CA GLY A 48 -2.74 -9.08 -10.04
C GLY A 48 -1.72 -7.96 -9.85
N ILE A 49 -2.01 -6.99 -8.98
CA ILE A 49 -1.08 -5.92 -8.61
C ILE A 49 0.20 -6.52 -8.02
N LEU A 50 0.04 -7.39 -7.03
CA LEU A 50 1.14 -8.05 -6.32
C LEU A 50 2.05 -8.83 -7.28
N ALA A 51 1.47 -9.63 -8.16
CA ALA A 51 2.23 -10.41 -9.14
C ALA A 51 3.04 -9.50 -10.09
N GLY A 52 2.43 -8.41 -10.58
CA GLY A 52 3.13 -7.42 -11.41
C GLY A 52 4.34 -6.81 -10.69
N ILE A 53 4.13 -6.38 -9.43
CA ILE A 53 5.20 -5.79 -8.61
C ILE A 53 6.30 -6.83 -8.29
N LEU A 54 5.93 -8.05 -7.90
CA LEU A 54 6.90 -9.09 -7.53
C LEU A 54 7.75 -9.51 -8.72
N ILE A 55 7.16 -9.84 -9.85
CA ILE A 55 7.89 -10.31 -11.02
C ILE A 55 8.84 -9.22 -11.54
N ALA A 56 8.36 -8.01 -11.72
CA ALA A 56 9.18 -6.91 -12.21
C ALA A 56 10.20 -6.43 -11.16
N GLY A 57 9.79 -6.36 -9.91
CA GLY A 57 10.64 -5.90 -8.80
C GLY A 57 11.77 -6.90 -8.49
N LEU A 58 11.50 -8.21 -8.49
CA LEU A 58 12.54 -9.22 -8.32
C LEU A 58 13.50 -9.23 -9.52
N SER A 59 13.00 -9.00 -10.74
CA SER A 59 13.86 -8.85 -11.93
C SER A 59 14.74 -7.60 -11.81
N LEU A 60 14.22 -6.49 -11.29
CA LEU A 60 15.01 -5.31 -10.96
C LEU A 60 16.05 -5.62 -9.88
N SER A 61 15.65 -6.29 -8.78
CA SER A 61 16.56 -6.69 -7.70
C SER A 61 17.72 -7.57 -8.21
N TYR A 62 17.42 -8.52 -9.08
CA TYR A 62 18.43 -9.35 -9.75
C TYR A 62 19.44 -8.50 -10.50
N SER A 63 18.99 -7.52 -11.27
CA SER A 63 19.86 -6.61 -12.03
C SER A 63 20.76 -5.74 -11.13
N GLN A 64 20.43 -5.60 -9.84
CA GLN A 64 21.16 -4.83 -8.83
C GLN A 64 21.98 -5.74 -7.88
N GLY A 65 22.09 -7.04 -8.15
CA GLY A 65 22.82 -7.99 -7.30
C GLY A 65 22.12 -8.35 -5.99
N TYR A 66 20.79 -8.32 -5.94
CA TYR A 66 19.97 -8.69 -4.78
C TYR A 66 20.30 -7.92 -3.48
N PRO A 67 20.22 -6.58 -3.45
CA PRO A 67 20.46 -5.82 -2.23
C PRO A 67 19.50 -6.25 -1.11
N ASP A 68 19.99 -6.44 0.12
CA ASP A 68 19.22 -6.94 1.26
C ASP A 68 17.98 -6.09 1.56
N TYR A 69 18.06 -4.77 1.39
CA TYR A 69 16.92 -3.89 1.61
C TYR A 69 15.79 -4.12 0.58
N LEU A 70 16.11 -4.44 -0.70
CA LEU A 70 15.09 -4.80 -1.69
C LEU A 70 14.47 -6.16 -1.37
N LEU A 71 15.27 -7.14 -0.99
CA LEU A 71 14.76 -8.45 -0.58
C LEU A 71 13.86 -8.35 0.64
N SER A 72 14.19 -7.49 1.62
CA SER A 72 13.35 -7.27 2.79
C SER A 72 12.00 -6.63 2.45
N ILE A 73 11.95 -5.75 1.45
CA ILE A 73 10.70 -5.17 0.94
C ILE A 73 9.80 -6.27 0.35
N PHE A 74 10.33 -7.10 -0.54
CA PHE A 74 9.55 -8.17 -1.16
C PHE A 74 9.12 -9.25 -0.15
N PHE A 75 9.98 -9.56 0.82
CA PHE A 75 9.63 -10.48 1.89
C PHE A 75 8.47 -9.93 2.76
N GLY A 76 8.55 -8.68 3.19
CA GLY A 76 7.46 -8.01 3.91
C GLY A 76 6.16 -7.98 3.11
N MET A 77 6.25 -7.66 1.81
CA MET A 77 5.13 -7.72 0.88
C MET A 77 4.45 -9.10 0.87
N ILE A 78 5.23 -10.17 0.73
CA ILE A 78 4.71 -11.55 0.67
C ILE A 78 4.06 -11.94 2.00
N LEU A 79 4.67 -11.59 3.13
CA LEU A 79 4.10 -11.85 4.46
C LEU A 79 2.73 -11.20 4.63
N ILE A 80 2.63 -9.90 4.32
CA ILE A 80 1.39 -9.13 4.43
C ILE A 80 0.34 -9.66 3.45
N ALA A 81 0.73 -9.89 2.18
CA ALA A 81 -0.17 -10.45 1.18
C ALA A 81 -0.74 -11.80 1.59
N THR A 82 0.09 -12.66 2.18
CA THR A 82 -0.33 -14.01 2.61
C THR A 82 -1.39 -13.94 3.71
N VAL A 83 -1.14 -13.16 4.77
CA VAL A 83 -2.12 -13.03 5.87
C VAL A 83 -3.40 -12.35 5.40
N SER A 84 -3.29 -11.33 4.55
CA SER A 84 -4.46 -10.62 4.01
C SER A 84 -5.27 -11.50 3.05
N LEU A 85 -4.62 -12.35 2.25
CA LEU A 85 -5.33 -13.31 1.39
C LEU A 85 -6.09 -14.38 2.21
N ILE A 86 -5.52 -14.82 3.32
CA ILE A 86 -6.20 -15.73 4.24
C ILE A 86 -7.38 -15.01 4.89
N ASP A 87 -7.21 -13.74 5.28
CA ASP A 87 -8.26 -12.90 5.83
C ASP A 87 -9.42 -12.70 4.84
N ASP A 88 -9.12 -12.39 3.59
CA ASP A 88 -10.10 -12.27 2.51
C ASP A 88 -10.93 -13.56 2.30
N LYS A 89 -10.37 -14.74 2.59
CA LYS A 89 -11.03 -16.04 2.40
C LYS A 89 -11.81 -16.53 3.60
N GLN A 90 -11.25 -16.41 4.80
CA GLN A 90 -11.74 -17.15 5.98
C GLN A 90 -11.96 -16.23 7.19
N GLY A 91 -11.50 -14.98 7.10
CA GLY A 91 -11.40 -14.09 8.24
C GLY A 91 -10.25 -14.48 9.17
N VAL A 92 -9.40 -13.52 9.52
CA VAL A 92 -8.28 -13.68 10.43
C VAL A 92 -8.45 -12.72 11.60
N SER A 93 -8.16 -13.16 12.82
CA SER A 93 -8.26 -12.26 13.96
C SER A 93 -7.26 -11.10 13.82
N ILE A 94 -7.67 -9.91 14.24
CA ILE A 94 -6.87 -8.68 14.20
C ILE A 94 -5.48 -8.88 14.82
N ARG A 95 -5.37 -9.72 15.87
CA ARG A 95 -4.11 -10.00 16.55
C ARG A 95 -3.08 -10.67 15.64
N TYR A 96 -3.48 -11.67 14.86
CA TYR A 96 -2.57 -12.36 13.93
C TYR A 96 -2.16 -11.46 12.76
N ARG A 97 -3.09 -10.68 12.22
CA ARG A 97 -2.78 -9.68 11.20
C ARG A 97 -1.73 -8.70 11.72
N LEU A 98 -1.95 -8.14 12.90
CA LEU A 98 -1.03 -7.20 13.52
C LEU A 98 0.36 -7.81 13.78
N LEU A 99 0.43 -9.06 14.25
CA LEU A 99 1.71 -9.76 14.44
C LEU A 99 2.50 -9.90 13.15
N VAL A 100 1.86 -10.22 12.03
CA VAL A 100 2.51 -10.31 10.72
C VAL A 100 2.98 -8.95 10.24
N HIS A 101 2.17 -7.90 10.39
CA HIS A 101 2.56 -6.53 10.07
C HIS A 101 3.77 -6.08 10.89
N MET A 102 3.79 -6.39 12.19
CA MET A 102 4.93 -6.11 13.07
C MET A 102 6.19 -6.83 12.62
N LEU A 103 6.09 -8.12 12.24
CA LEU A 103 7.22 -8.88 11.73
C LEU A 103 7.79 -8.26 10.45
N ALA A 104 6.93 -7.88 9.49
CA ALA A 104 7.34 -7.22 8.27
C ALA A 104 8.08 -5.89 8.55
N ALA A 105 7.57 -5.09 9.49
CA ALA A 105 8.22 -3.85 9.92
C ALA A 105 9.60 -4.09 10.54
N VAL A 106 9.72 -5.07 11.44
CA VAL A 106 11.01 -5.42 12.08
C VAL A 106 12.04 -5.88 11.06
N VAL A 107 11.65 -6.73 10.10
CA VAL A 107 12.55 -7.19 9.03
C VAL A 107 13.05 -6.03 8.19
N LEU A 108 12.17 -5.09 7.82
CA LEU A 108 12.55 -3.90 7.06
C LEU A 108 13.57 -3.03 7.83
N MET A 109 13.28 -2.73 9.09
CA MET A 109 14.14 -1.89 9.93
C MET A 109 15.52 -2.51 10.18
N ARG A 110 15.60 -3.84 10.35
CA ARG A 110 16.88 -4.56 10.49
C ARG A 110 17.78 -4.44 9.26
N ASN A 111 17.19 -4.23 8.08
CA ASN A 111 17.92 -4.01 6.83
C ASN A 111 18.20 -2.52 6.55
N GLY A 112 18.15 -1.67 7.58
CA GLY A 112 18.60 -0.28 7.54
C GLY A 112 17.59 0.72 7.00
N LEU A 113 16.33 0.31 6.81
CA LEU A 113 15.27 1.22 6.40
C LEU A 113 14.47 1.70 7.63
N TYR A 114 14.92 2.81 8.21
CA TYR A 114 14.26 3.49 9.32
C TYR A 114 14.52 4.99 9.25
N ILE A 115 13.69 5.78 9.91
CA ILE A 115 13.76 7.23 9.95
C ILE A 115 14.58 7.65 11.17
N SER A 116 15.77 8.19 10.92
CA SER A 116 16.68 8.67 11.96
C SER A 116 16.59 10.18 12.21
N THR A 117 16.02 10.92 11.27
CA THR A 117 15.92 12.38 11.33
C THR A 117 14.52 12.82 10.89
N LEU A 118 13.99 13.85 11.52
CA LEU A 118 12.81 14.56 11.03
C LEU A 118 13.28 15.88 10.41
N ASP A 119 13.39 15.88 9.09
CA ASP A 119 13.75 17.05 8.30
C ASP A 119 12.47 17.67 7.73
N THR A 120 12.13 18.86 8.19
CA THR A 120 10.92 19.60 7.78
C THR A 120 11.30 21.01 7.35
N PRO A 121 10.42 21.75 6.66
CA PRO A 121 10.68 23.16 6.32
C PRO A 121 10.86 24.09 7.53
N PHE A 122 10.47 23.63 8.74
CA PHE A 122 10.43 24.48 9.95
C PHE A 122 11.46 24.09 10.98
N PHE A 123 11.88 22.81 11.01
CA PHE A 123 12.85 22.30 11.98
C PHE A 123 13.55 21.04 11.47
N PHE A 124 14.74 20.82 12.00
CA PHE A 124 15.50 19.57 11.86
C PHE A 124 15.68 18.95 13.24
N LEU A 125 15.36 17.67 13.38
CA LEU A 125 15.47 16.93 14.63
C LEU A 125 16.10 15.57 14.37
N GLU A 126 17.20 15.28 15.03
CA GLU A 126 17.78 13.93 15.10
C GLU A 126 17.05 13.12 16.17
N LEU A 127 16.60 11.94 15.80
CA LEU A 127 15.89 11.05 16.72
C LEU A 127 16.90 10.13 17.42
N PRO A 128 16.86 10.01 18.75
CA PRO A 128 17.55 8.92 19.45
C PRO A 128 17.14 7.58 18.86
N SER A 129 18.05 6.62 18.76
CA SER A 129 17.83 5.35 18.07
C SER A 129 16.55 4.63 18.49
N SER A 130 16.23 4.62 19.78
CA SER A 130 14.99 4.01 20.30
C SER A 130 13.73 4.68 19.75
N LEU A 131 13.70 6.02 19.72
CA LEU A 131 12.58 6.78 19.17
C LEU A 131 12.49 6.63 17.66
N ALA A 132 13.61 6.59 16.95
CA ALA A 132 13.68 6.35 15.50
C ALA A 132 13.01 5.01 15.13
N TYR A 133 13.33 3.94 15.85
CA TYR A 133 12.72 2.63 15.63
C TYR A 133 11.23 2.60 15.98
N ILE A 134 10.83 3.17 17.12
CA ILE A 134 9.40 3.23 17.52
C ILE A 134 8.60 4.04 16.49
N PHE A 135 9.09 5.21 16.10
CA PHE A 135 8.42 6.06 15.11
C PHE A 135 8.25 5.35 13.78
N THR A 136 9.32 4.74 13.26
CA THR A 136 9.29 3.99 12.00
C THR A 136 8.32 2.81 12.07
N PHE A 137 8.35 2.06 13.16
CA PHE A 137 7.46 0.94 13.41
C PHE A 137 5.97 1.37 13.38
N VAL A 138 5.64 2.41 14.13
CA VAL A 138 4.28 2.96 14.17
C VAL A 138 3.84 3.47 12.80
N LEU A 139 4.72 4.16 12.07
CA LEU A 139 4.44 4.65 10.73
C LEU A 139 4.07 3.51 9.77
N ILE A 140 4.82 2.40 9.79
CA ILE A 140 4.54 1.25 8.92
C ILE A 140 3.19 0.64 9.26
N ILE A 141 2.95 0.33 10.54
CA ILE A 141 1.69 -0.28 10.99
C ILE A 141 0.51 0.64 10.69
N TRP A 142 0.67 1.92 10.96
CA TRP A 142 -0.35 2.92 10.66
C TRP A 142 -0.68 2.98 9.17
N SER A 143 0.34 3.05 8.30
CA SER A 143 0.17 3.15 6.86
C SER A 143 -0.55 1.94 6.25
N ILE A 144 -0.25 0.73 6.74
CA ILE A 144 -0.94 -0.50 6.31
C ILE A 144 -2.43 -0.42 6.61
N ASN A 145 -2.78 -0.07 7.85
CA ASN A 145 -4.20 0.01 8.26
C ASN A 145 -4.92 1.20 7.61
N LEU A 146 -4.23 2.34 7.50
CA LEU A 146 -4.77 3.54 6.88
C LEU A 146 -5.18 3.26 5.43
N PHE A 147 -4.30 2.66 4.65
CA PHE A 147 -4.57 2.39 3.24
C PHE A 147 -5.73 1.39 3.08
N ASN A 148 -5.78 0.37 3.94
CA ASN A 148 -6.87 -0.60 3.97
C ASN A 148 -8.22 0.07 4.32
N PHE A 149 -8.27 1.01 5.27
CA PHE A 149 -9.50 1.75 5.61
C PHE A 149 -9.99 2.64 4.47
N MET A 150 -9.09 3.10 3.62
CA MET A 150 -9.43 3.99 2.51
C MET A 150 -9.82 3.24 1.22
N ASP A 151 -9.72 1.90 1.21
CA ASP A 151 -10.15 1.05 0.08
C ASP A 151 -11.64 0.68 0.19
N GLY A 152 -12.51 1.67 0.09
CA GLY A 152 -13.95 1.45 0.22
C GLY A 152 -14.78 2.07 -0.91
N MET A 153 -14.16 2.55 -1.99
CA MET A 153 -14.83 3.16 -3.13
C MET A 153 -14.09 2.83 -4.43
N ASP A 154 -14.86 2.61 -5.49
CA ASP A 154 -14.35 2.31 -6.83
C ASP A 154 -13.31 3.34 -7.28
N GLY A 155 -12.15 2.88 -7.73
CA GLY A 155 -11.07 3.70 -8.28
C GLY A 155 -10.28 4.53 -7.26
N PHE A 156 -10.73 4.64 -6.00
CA PHE A 156 -10.16 5.58 -5.05
C PHE A 156 -8.78 5.14 -4.54
N ALA A 157 -8.69 3.94 -3.96
CA ALA A 157 -7.42 3.42 -3.46
C ALA A 157 -6.42 3.14 -4.60
N GLY A 158 -6.88 2.53 -5.70
CA GLY A 158 -6.06 2.31 -6.90
C GLY A 158 -5.58 3.61 -7.53
N GLY A 159 -6.44 4.63 -7.62
CA GLY A 159 -6.09 5.96 -8.14
C GLY A 159 -5.06 6.67 -7.26
N MET A 160 -5.25 6.65 -5.94
CA MET A 160 -4.28 7.23 -5.00
C MET A 160 -2.92 6.54 -5.08
N ALA A 161 -2.90 5.20 -5.18
CA ALA A 161 -1.65 4.46 -5.38
C ALA A 161 -0.99 4.84 -6.71
N PHE A 162 -1.73 4.86 -7.81
CA PHE A 162 -1.20 5.23 -9.13
C PHE A 162 -0.56 6.62 -9.10
N ILE A 163 -1.27 7.63 -8.60
CA ILE A 163 -0.78 9.01 -8.53
C ILE A 163 0.41 9.12 -7.58
N GLY A 164 0.27 8.62 -6.35
CA GLY A 164 1.29 8.75 -5.31
C GLY A 164 2.63 8.11 -5.70
N PHE A 165 2.59 6.87 -6.20
CA PHE A 165 3.82 6.21 -6.65
C PHE A 165 4.36 6.78 -7.96
N SER A 166 3.52 7.37 -8.84
CA SER A 166 4.00 8.12 -10.01
C SER A 166 4.79 9.37 -9.59
N VAL A 167 4.29 10.11 -8.60
CA VAL A 167 5.02 11.26 -8.03
C VAL A 167 6.34 10.80 -7.42
N PHE A 168 6.36 9.70 -6.66
CA PHE A 168 7.60 9.14 -6.11
C PHE A 168 8.60 8.75 -7.21
N ALA A 169 8.12 8.16 -8.31
CA ALA A 169 8.99 7.83 -9.45
C ALA A 169 9.64 9.08 -10.05
N VAL A 170 8.85 10.13 -10.27
CA VAL A 170 9.35 11.42 -10.81
C VAL A 170 10.38 12.05 -9.85
N LEU A 171 10.06 12.13 -8.55
CA LEU A 171 10.97 12.68 -7.56
C LEU A 171 12.28 11.89 -7.48
N GLY A 172 12.20 10.56 -7.52
CA GLY A 172 13.37 9.69 -7.57
C GLY A 172 14.23 9.92 -8.81
N MET A 173 13.60 10.09 -9.98
CA MET A 173 14.32 10.42 -11.23
C MET A 173 15.03 11.77 -11.14
N LEU A 174 14.35 12.81 -10.66
CA LEU A 174 14.91 14.15 -10.49
C LEU A 174 16.11 14.17 -9.54
N LYS A 175 16.16 13.26 -8.59
CA LYS A 175 17.27 13.10 -7.63
C LYS A 175 18.33 12.08 -8.07
N GLY A 176 18.22 11.50 -9.26
CA GLY A 176 19.14 10.48 -9.77
C GLY A 176 19.07 9.13 -9.05
N ALA A 177 18.04 8.90 -8.23
CA ALA A 177 17.82 7.66 -7.48
C ALA A 177 17.12 6.60 -8.35
N SER A 178 17.84 6.07 -9.36
CA SER A 178 17.26 5.26 -10.44
C SER A 178 16.54 4.00 -9.93
N VAL A 179 17.08 3.27 -8.97
CA VAL A 179 16.46 2.04 -8.44
C VAL A 179 15.16 2.37 -7.70
N TYR A 180 15.19 3.44 -6.89
CA TYR A 180 13.99 3.94 -6.20
C TYR A 180 12.90 4.35 -7.21
N ALA A 181 13.28 5.14 -8.21
CA ALA A 181 12.39 5.62 -9.25
C ALA A 181 11.76 4.46 -10.05
N LEU A 182 12.57 3.46 -10.40
CA LEU A 182 12.09 2.28 -11.12
C LEU A 182 11.11 1.45 -10.27
N LEU A 183 11.40 1.24 -8.99
CA LEU A 183 10.47 0.50 -8.11
C LEU A 183 9.15 1.28 -7.94
N ALA A 184 9.23 2.58 -7.72
CA ALA A 184 8.01 3.43 -7.66
C ALA A 184 7.19 3.36 -8.95
N ALA A 185 7.84 3.42 -10.12
CA ALA A 185 7.17 3.29 -11.42
C ALA A 185 6.57 1.89 -11.64
N ILE A 186 7.25 0.82 -11.20
CA ILE A 186 6.73 -0.56 -11.21
C ILE A 186 5.42 -0.63 -10.42
N ILE A 187 5.40 -0.09 -9.19
CA ILE A 187 4.22 -0.08 -8.32
C ILE A 187 3.10 0.76 -8.97
N ALA A 188 3.41 1.96 -9.47
CA ALA A 188 2.45 2.82 -10.14
C ALA A 188 1.80 2.12 -11.34
N CYS A 189 2.59 1.52 -12.23
CA CYS A 189 2.08 0.90 -13.45
C CYS A 189 1.28 -0.37 -13.20
N ALA A 190 1.62 -1.17 -12.17
CA ALA A 190 0.78 -2.29 -11.72
C ALA A 190 -0.60 -1.80 -11.27
N ASN A 191 -0.65 -0.71 -10.51
CA ASN A 191 -1.90 -0.11 -10.06
C ASN A 191 -2.68 0.57 -11.20
N GLY A 192 -1.99 1.22 -12.14
CA GLY A 192 -2.61 1.77 -13.34
C GLY A 192 -3.32 0.71 -14.17
N ALA A 193 -2.70 -0.47 -14.33
CA ALA A 193 -3.30 -1.62 -15.01
C ALA A 193 -4.54 -2.14 -14.27
N PHE A 194 -4.48 -2.26 -12.93
CA PHE A 194 -5.64 -2.62 -12.10
C PHE A 194 -6.77 -1.59 -12.22
N LEU A 195 -6.44 -0.30 -12.21
CA LEU A 195 -7.40 0.80 -12.24
C LEU A 195 -8.29 0.77 -13.49
N LEU A 196 -7.83 0.24 -14.63
CA LEU A 196 -8.65 0.05 -15.83
C LEU A 196 -9.88 -0.84 -15.60
N PHE A 197 -9.84 -1.71 -14.58
CA PHE A 197 -10.94 -2.60 -14.22
C PHE A 197 -11.64 -2.20 -12.91
N ASN A 198 -11.01 -1.36 -12.11
CA ASN A 198 -11.54 -0.87 -10.84
C ASN A 198 -12.17 0.53 -10.96
N PHE A 199 -11.96 1.24 -12.08
CA PHE A 199 -12.61 2.54 -12.33
C PHE A 199 -14.13 2.36 -12.40
N PRO A 200 -14.93 3.30 -11.85
CA PRO A 200 -16.37 3.17 -11.74
C PRO A 200 -17.09 2.92 -13.10
N PRO A 201 -18.00 1.95 -13.20
CA PRO A 201 -18.35 0.95 -12.20
C PRO A 201 -17.32 -0.18 -12.15
N ALA A 202 -16.83 -0.52 -10.95
CA ALA A 202 -15.76 -1.50 -10.78
C ALA A 202 -16.19 -2.92 -11.20
N ARG A 203 -15.30 -3.60 -11.92
CA ARG A 203 -15.43 -5.01 -12.31
C ARG A 203 -14.66 -5.95 -11.38
N ILE A 204 -13.74 -5.38 -10.58
CA ILE A 204 -12.91 -6.09 -9.62
C ILE A 204 -12.50 -5.11 -8.50
N PHE A 205 -12.50 -5.60 -7.27
CA PHE A 205 -12.00 -4.88 -6.11
C PHE A 205 -10.58 -5.33 -5.76
N MET A 206 -9.86 -4.47 -5.04
CA MET A 206 -8.48 -4.71 -4.63
C MET A 206 -8.38 -5.80 -3.57
N GLY A 207 -9.30 -5.80 -2.61
CA GLY A 207 -9.29 -6.64 -1.41
C GLY A 207 -8.20 -6.26 -0.41
N ASP A 208 -8.28 -6.86 0.78
CA ASP A 208 -7.30 -6.61 1.85
C ASP A 208 -5.88 -7.00 1.41
N THR A 209 -5.76 -8.01 0.54
CA THR A 209 -4.49 -8.43 -0.07
C THR A 209 -3.80 -7.29 -0.81
N GLY A 210 -4.53 -6.49 -1.58
CA GLY A 210 -3.96 -5.36 -2.33
C GLY A 210 -3.75 -4.14 -1.45
N SER A 211 -4.77 -3.72 -0.71
CA SER A 211 -4.76 -2.46 0.05
C SER A 211 -3.73 -2.48 1.19
N SER A 212 -3.60 -3.59 1.94
CA SER A 212 -2.60 -3.72 3.00
C SER A 212 -1.17 -3.69 2.45
N VAL A 213 -0.91 -4.36 1.32
CA VAL A 213 0.40 -4.32 0.66
C VAL A 213 0.74 -2.92 0.14
N LEU A 214 -0.22 -2.21 -0.45
CA LEU A 214 0.01 -0.84 -0.91
C LEU A 214 0.27 0.12 0.24
N GLY A 215 -0.40 -0.05 1.37
CA GLY A 215 -0.12 0.71 2.59
C GLY A 215 1.30 0.44 3.13
N PHE A 216 1.75 -0.82 3.12
CA PHE A 216 3.13 -1.17 3.43
C PHE A 216 4.12 -0.51 2.47
N LEU A 217 3.91 -0.65 1.17
CA LEU A 217 4.77 -0.05 0.15
C LEU A 217 4.79 1.48 0.22
N MET A 218 3.67 2.12 0.55
CA MET A 218 3.61 3.56 0.80
C MET A 218 4.58 3.96 1.92
N ALA A 219 4.51 3.29 3.09
CA ALA A 219 5.44 3.54 4.19
C ALA A 219 6.89 3.26 3.81
N VAL A 220 7.15 2.11 3.19
CA VAL A 220 8.49 1.70 2.76
C VAL A 220 9.13 2.71 1.83
N MET A 221 8.41 3.16 0.82
CA MET A 221 8.93 4.13 -0.15
C MET A 221 9.18 5.50 0.50
N MET A 222 8.34 5.94 1.44
CA MET A 222 8.59 7.16 2.22
C MET A 222 9.83 7.02 3.11
N ILE A 223 9.98 5.92 3.84
CA ILE A 223 11.12 5.65 4.71
C ILE A 223 12.41 5.54 3.90
N TRP A 224 12.37 4.84 2.77
CA TRP A 224 13.53 4.71 1.89
C TRP A 224 13.97 6.06 1.34
N ALA A 225 13.01 6.89 0.85
CA ALA A 225 13.33 8.22 0.35
C ALA A 225 14.00 9.09 1.42
N ASP A 226 13.49 9.10 2.64
CA ASP A 226 14.03 9.87 3.75
C ASP A 226 15.39 9.34 4.18
N SER A 227 15.54 8.04 4.42
CA SER A 227 16.79 7.40 4.87
C SER A 227 17.94 7.55 3.86
N LYS A 228 17.65 7.60 2.57
CA LYS A 228 18.64 7.81 1.48
C LYS A 228 18.72 9.25 1.00
N LYS A 229 18.05 10.19 1.68
CA LYS A 229 18.06 11.62 1.37
C LYS A 229 17.61 11.94 -0.07
N ILE A 230 16.70 11.15 -0.61
CA ILE A 230 16.07 11.40 -1.91
C ILE A 230 15.11 12.58 -1.75
N PHE A 231 14.20 12.49 -0.79
CA PHE A 231 13.36 13.60 -0.30
C PHE A 231 12.92 13.30 1.14
N PRO A 232 12.64 14.34 1.94
CA PRO A 232 12.25 14.17 3.33
C PRO A 232 10.84 13.57 3.47
N LEU A 233 10.58 12.91 4.61
CA LEU A 233 9.34 12.20 4.93
C LEU A 233 8.08 13.03 4.70
N TRP A 234 8.09 14.32 5.05
CA TRP A 234 6.91 15.19 4.93
C TRP A 234 6.41 15.34 3.48
N ILE A 235 7.30 15.19 2.47
CA ILE A 235 6.87 15.18 1.05
C ILE A 235 6.00 13.96 0.77
N GLY A 236 6.39 12.78 1.27
CA GLY A 236 5.57 11.58 1.14
C GLY A 236 4.22 11.70 1.85
N ILE A 237 4.22 12.29 3.06
CA ILE A 237 2.99 12.60 3.80
C ILE A 237 2.10 13.57 3.00
N LEU A 238 2.68 14.58 2.36
CA LEU A 238 1.93 15.53 1.53
C LEU A 238 1.30 14.84 0.31
N VAL A 239 2.04 13.98 -0.38
CA VAL A 239 1.55 13.23 -1.56
C VAL A 239 0.34 12.36 -1.20
N PHE A 240 0.36 11.67 -0.06
CA PHE A 240 -0.73 10.82 0.42
C PHE A 240 -1.67 11.54 1.41
N SER A 241 -1.57 12.87 1.51
CA SER A 241 -2.38 13.67 2.46
C SER A 241 -3.89 13.45 2.36
N PRO A 242 -4.52 13.23 1.19
CA PRO A 242 -5.97 12.95 1.15
C PRO A 242 -6.35 11.72 1.97
N PHE A 243 -5.55 10.64 1.91
CA PHE A 243 -5.77 9.44 2.70
C PHE A 243 -5.45 9.66 4.17
N ILE A 244 -4.29 10.26 4.46
CA ILE A 244 -3.80 10.50 5.82
C ILE A 244 -4.76 11.41 6.58
N LEU A 245 -5.23 12.47 5.98
CA LEU A 245 -6.15 13.43 6.63
C LEU A 245 -7.51 12.80 6.87
N ASP A 246 -8.12 12.15 5.86
CA ASP A 246 -9.45 11.55 6.05
C ASP A 246 -9.43 10.47 7.14
N ALA A 247 -8.51 9.50 7.04
CA ALA A 247 -8.44 8.44 8.03
C ALA A 247 -8.10 8.97 9.43
N SER A 248 -7.07 9.84 9.54
CA SER A 248 -6.62 10.34 10.84
C SER A 248 -7.66 11.22 11.53
N LEU A 249 -8.28 12.16 10.79
CA LEU A 249 -9.32 13.04 11.34
C LEU A 249 -10.56 12.24 11.72
N THR A 250 -10.94 11.26 10.93
CA THR A 250 -12.10 10.43 11.23
C THR A 250 -11.88 9.60 12.49
N LEU A 251 -10.72 8.93 12.61
CA LEU A 251 -10.39 8.15 13.81
C LEU A 251 -10.23 9.03 15.04
N LEU A 252 -9.62 10.22 14.91
CA LEU A 252 -9.50 11.17 16.02
C LEU A 252 -10.88 11.64 16.51
N ARG A 253 -11.78 12.01 15.60
CA ARG A 253 -13.17 12.39 15.95
C ARG A 253 -13.90 11.27 16.67
N ARG A 254 -13.73 10.02 16.23
CA ARG A 254 -14.35 8.86 16.89
C ARG A 254 -13.77 8.60 18.27
N ALA A 255 -12.44 8.71 18.41
CA ALA A 255 -11.76 8.59 19.71
C ALA A 255 -12.26 9.64 20.72
N ILE A 256 -12.38 10.92 20.30
CA ILE A 256 -12.90 12.00 21.14
C ILE A 256 -14.36 11.74 21.57
N LYS A 257 -15.16 11.10 20.71
CA LYS A 257 -16.55 10.71 21.03
C LYS A 257 -16.66 9.42 21.87
N GLY A 258 -15.54 8.79 22.23
CA GLY A 258 -15.53 7.52 22.97
C GLY A 258 -16.00 6.31 22.16
N GLU A 259 -16.06 6.42 20.82
CA GLU A 259 -16.43 5.32 19.93
C GLU A 259 -15.28 4.33 19.80
N LYS A 260 -15.61 3.05 19.61
CA LYS A 260 -14.60 2.01 19.37
C LYS A 260 -13.99 2.18 17.99
N ILE A 261 -12.75 2.70 17.93
CA ILE A 261 -12.04 3.01 16.68
C ILE A 261 -11.70 1.79 15.82
N TRP A 262 -11.66 0.59 16.43
CA TRP A 262 -11.38 -0.69 15.75
C TRP A 262 -12.62 -1.37 15.18
N GLN A 263 -13.82 -0.82 15.40
CA GLN A 263 -15.05 -1.34 14.78
C GLN A 263 -15.26 -0.70 13.41
N ALA A 264 -15.68 -1.53 12.45
CA ALA A 264 -16.02 -1.08 11.11
C ALA A 264 -17.13 0.00 11.16
N HIS A 265 -16.97 1.04 10.37
CA HIS A 265 -17.88 2.21 10.33
C HIS A 265 -17.94 2.83 8.93
N ARG A 266 -18.91 3.73 8.72
CA ARG A 266 -19.09 4.52 7.49
C ARG A 266 -18.98 6.01 7.77
N SER A 267 -17.95 6.46 8.47
CA SER A 267 -17.82 7.86 8.90
C SER A 267 -16.64 8.60 8.25
N HIS A 268 -15.90 7.95 7.35
CA HIS A 268 -14.86 8.60 6.56
C HIS A 268 -15.46 9.69 5.65
N LEU A 269 -14.70 10.76 5.40
CA LEU A 269 -15.18 11.88 4.60
C LEU A 269 -15.57 11.43 3.18
N TYR A 270 -14.75 10.59 2.55
CA TYR A 270 -15.04 10.07 1.22
C TYR A 270 -16.38 9.29 1.17
N GLN A 271 -16.72 8.54 2.22
CA GLN A 271 -17.97 7.77 2.31
C GLN A 271 -19.21 8.66 2.51
N ARG A 272 -19.03 9.92 2.88
CA ARG A 272 -20.09 10.90 3.09
C ARG A 272 -20.39 11.71 1.84
N LEU A 273 -19.51 11.63 0.83
CA LEU A 273 -19.63 12.34 -0.44
C LEU A 273 -20.35 11.50 -1.51
N VAL A 274 -20.56 10.22 -1.23
CA VAL A 274 -21.30 9.23 -2.04
C VAL A 274 -22.58 8.83 -1.33
#